data_574042bce6d20157f89c213352863a4f
#
_entry.id   574042bce6d20157f89c213352863a4f
#
_cell.length_a   1.000
_cell.length_b   1.000
_cell.length_c   1.000
_cell.angle_alpha   90.00
_cell.angle_beta   90.00
_cell.angle_gamma   90.00
#
_symmetry.space_group_name_H-M   'P 1'
#
loop_
_entity.id
_entity.type
_entity.pdbx_description
1 polymer ?
#
loop_
_entity_poly.entity_id
_entity_poly.type
_entity_poly.pdbx_seq_one_letter_code
_entity_poly.pdbx_strand_id
1 'polypeptide(L)'
;HNMTYTITYNWHEKSLKAIPEEFRHNSLIYDRELVQQLCTQNQVIIQESDVSGNPELAELLKATDCRQMLLLPLFESGSQFAFIAFTQCSTTHTWTPEEIKCLQDLSSVIALQLDNYQLIKRLTVHLKQERAARLELEIKQNHLRHWLQEIKPVWDQLKNKIEHPELPEVTSLEQH
;
A
#
# COMPACT_ATOMS: atom_id res chain seq x y z
N HIS A 1 11.22 4.67 17.57
CA HIS A 1 10.52 3.85 16.57
C HIS A 1 11.56 2.97 15.91
N ASN A 2 11.46 1.65 16.06
CA ASN A 2 12.31 0.71 15.34
C ASN A 2 11.93 0.77 13.87
N MET A 3 12.91 1.06 13.01
CA MET A 3 12.72 0.97 11.57
C MET A 3 12.79 -0.52 11.18
N THR A 4 11.78 -1.00 10.50
CA THR A 4 11.76 -2.35 9.93
C THR A 4 11.94 -2.26 8.43
N TYR A 5 12.75 -3.14 7.86
CA TYR A 5 12.85 -3.26 6.41
C TYR A 5 12.42 -4.66 5.96
N THR A 6 12.04 -4.75 4.70
CA THR A 6 11.71 -6.02 4.06
C THR A 6 12.36 -6.07 2.69
N ILE A 7 13.08 -7.14 2.41
CA ILE A 7 13.60 -7.39 1.07
C ILE A 7 12.46 -7.94 0.23
N THR A 8 11.87 -7.07 -0.60
CA THR A 8 10.73 -7.43 -1.45
C THR A 8 11.15 -8.21 -2.69
N TYR A 9 12.29 -7.84 -3.28
CA TYR A 9 12.84 -8.48 -4.45
C TYR A 9 14.33 -8.72 -4.25
N ASN A 10 14.80 -9.89 -4.63
CA ASN A 10 16.21 -10.27 -4.62
C ASN A 10 16.53 -11.01 -5.91
N TRP A 11 17.58 -10.58 -6.56
CA TRP A 11 18.17 -11.27 -7.70
C TRP A 11 19.66 -11.48 -7.47
N HIS A 12 20.18 -12.66 -7.77
CA HIS A 12 21.59 -12.96 -7.68
C HIS A 12 21.99 -13.90 -8.81
N GLU A 13 23.23 -13.85 -9.19
CA GLU A 13 23.80 -14.81 -10.13
C GLU A 13 23.80 -16.22 -9.49
N LYS A 14 23.57 -17.25 -10.30
CA LYS A 14 23.46 -18.65 -9.80
C LYS A 14 24.70 -19.14 -9.06
N SER A 15 25.86 -18.57 -9.36
CA SER A 15 27.15 -18.90 -8.69
C SER A 15 27.30 -18.27 -7.31
N LEU A 16 26.46 -17.29 -6.96
CA LEU A 16 26.53 -16.54 -5.70
C LEU A 16 25.58 -17.11 -4.64
N LYS A 17 25.87 -16.83 -3.38
CA LYS A 17 25.00 -17.20 -2.27
C LYS A 17 23.76 -16.34 -2.25
N ALA A 18 22.61 -16.98 -2.12
CA ALA A 18 21.35 -16.27 -1.90
C ALA A 18 21.36 -15.61 -0.50
N ILE A 19 20.62 -14.51 -0.37
CA ILE A 19 20.36 -13.89 0.93
C ILE A 19 19.57 -14.88 1.79
N PRO A 20 20.08 -15.30 2.98
CA PRO A 20 19.36 -16.19 3.89
C PRO A 20 18.01 -15.60 4.33
N GLU A 21 17.04 -16.47 4.59
CA GLU A 21 15.65 -16.06 4.93
C GLU A 21 15.59 -15.18 6.18
N GLU A 22 16.46 -15.43 7.15
CA GLU A 22 16.57 -14.67 8.40
C GLU A 22 16.86 -13.17 8.19
N PHE A 23 17.55 -12.82 7.09
CA PHE A 23 17.84 -11.44 6.76
C PHE A 23 16.76 -10.75 5.91
N ARG A 24 15.73 -11.47 5.46
CA ARG A 24 14.68 -10.87 4.61
C ARG A 24 13.69 -10.01 5.36
N HIS A 25 13.50 -10.25 6.65
CA HIS A 25 12.53 -9.57 7.51
C HIS A 25 13.16 -9.08 8.82
N ASN A 26 14.41 -8.69 8.80
CA ASN A 26 15.12 -8.25 10.00
C ASN A 26 15.02 -6.73 10.17
N SER A 27 14.83 -6.28 11.42
CA SER A 27 14.47 -4.90 11.74
C SER A 27 15.65 -3.95 11.97
N LEU A 28 16.90 -4.43 11.96
CA LEU A 28 17.98 -3.65 12.55
C LEU A 28 19.21 -3.41 11.66
N ILE A 29 19.25 -3.99 10.45
CA ILE A 29 20.44 -3.86 9.58
C ILE A 29 20.65 -2.43 9.09
N TYR A 30 19.57 -1.69 8.85
CA TYR A 30 19.67 -0.31 8.38
C TYR A 30 19.19 0.63 9.46
N ASP A 31 20.15 1.20 10.17
CA ASP A 31 19.88 2.17 11.21
C ASP A 31 19.42 3.53 10.65
N ARG A 32 18.96 4.39 11.54
CA ARG A 32 18.46 5.73 11.16
C ARG A 32 19.55 6.60 10.53
N GLU A 33 20.79 6.43 10.96
CA GLU A 33 21.92 7.21 10.48
C GLU A 33 22.23 6.86 9.03
N LEU A 34 22.28 5.58 8.70
CA LEU A 34 22.47 5.10 7.33
C LEU A 34 21.37 5.59 6.38
N VAL A 35 20.10 5.52 6.82
CA VAL A 35 18.98 6.03 6.02
C VAL A 35 19.10 7.55 5.84
N GLN A 36 19.48 8.30 6.86
CA GLN A 36 19.68 9.75 6.74
C GLN A 36 20.83 10.07 5.78
N GLN A 37 21.93 9.34 5.85
CA GLN A 37 23.03 9.47 4.90
C GLN A 37 22.59 9.21 3.49
N LEU A 38 21.81 8.13 3.27
CA LEU A 38 21.30 7.76 1.96
C LEU A 38 20.37 8.83 1.37
N CYS A 39 19.49 9.42 2.19
CA CYS A 39 18.63 10.53 1.79
C CYS A 39 19.42 11.82 1.47
N THR A 40 20.52 12.07 2.18
CA THR A 40 21.29 13.30 2.01
C THR A 40 22.28 13.20 0.84
N GLN A 41 22.95 12.06 0.71
CA GLN A 41 24.04 11.87 -0.25
C GLN A 41 23.58 11.25 -1.58
N ASN A 42 22.33 10.77 -1.64
CA ASN A 42 21.76 10.01 -2.78
C ASN A 42 22.48 8.71 -3.13
N GLN A 43 23.45 8.32 -2.32
CA GLN A 43 24.18 7.06 -2.42
C GLN A 43 24.95 6.80 -1.14
N VAL A 44 25.13 5.53 -0.79
CA VAL A 44 26.05 5.10 0.29
C VAL A 44 26.78 3.86 -0.18
N ILE A 45 28.09 3.87 -0.05
CA ILE A 45 28.94 2.71 -0.30
C ILE A 45 29.37 2.15 1.06
N ILE A 46 29.08 0.88 1.29
CA ILE A 46 29.43 0.14 2.49
C ILE A 46 30.48 -0.88 2.15
N GLN A 47 31.58 -0.88 2.85
CA GLN A 47 32.62 -1.89 2.74
C GLN A 47 32.60 -2.81 3.97
N GLU A 48 33.05 -4.04 3.81
CA GLU A 48 33.16 -4.99 4.93
C GLU A 48 34.00 -4.43 6.10
N SER A 49 34.99 -3.58 5.80
CA SER A 49 35.83 -2.89 6.80
C SER A 49 35.08 -1.83 7.63
N ASP A 50 34.00 -1.27 7.10
CA ASP A 50 33.33 -0.09 7.65
C ASP A 50 32.17 -0.45 8.59
N VAL A 51 31.78 -1.73 8.64
CA VAL A 51 30.60 -2.19 9.39
C VAL A 51 30.86 -2.57 10.83
N SER A 52 32.02 -2.20 11.39
CA SER A 52 32.38 -2.53 12.80
C SER A 52 31.37 -2.01 13.82
N GLY A 53 30.61 -0.99 13.49
CA GLY A 53 29.55 -0.41 14.33
C GLY A 53 28.15 -1.07 14.15
N ASN A 54 27.97 -1.94 13.13
CA ASN A 54 26.69 -2.57 12.84
C ASN A 54 26.89 -4.08 12.64
N PRO A 55 26.80 -4.88 13.73
CA PRO A 55 27.11 -6.32 13.70
C PRO A 55 26.17 -7.11 12.77
N GLU A 56 24.91 -6.69 12.64
CA GLU A 56 23.92 -7.40 11.79
C GLU A 56 24.21 -7.19 10.30
N LEU A 57 24.62 -5.98 9.92
CA LEU A 57 25.06 -5.69 8.57
C LEU A 57 26.37 -6.45 8.24
N ALA A 58 27.29 -6.52 9.21
CA ALA A 58 28.52 -7.30 9.06
C ALA A 58 28.20 -8.80 8.85
N GLU A 59 27.24 -9.32 9.59
CA GLU A 59 26.80 -10.73 9.47
C GLU A 59 26.13 -10.98 8.10
N LEU A 60 25.30 -10.08 7.61
CA LEU A 60 24.71 -10.17 6.27
C LEU A 60 25.79 -10.19 5.17
N LEU A 61 26.75 -9.26 5.23
CA LEU A 61 27.84 -9.20 4.25
C LEU A 61 28.65 -10.51 4.25
N LYS A 62 28.96 -11.03 5.44
CA LYS A 62 29.67 -12.28 5.61
C LYS A 62 28.86 -13.49 5.12
N ALA A 63 27.57 -13.56 5.43
CA ALA A 63 26.69 -14.66 5.02
C ALA A 63 26.54 -14.74 3.49
N THR A 64 26.59 -13.59 2.82
CA THR A 64 26.46 -13.48 1.36
C THR A 64 27.81 -13.42 0.62
N ASP A 65 28.94 -13.52 1.33
CA ASP A 65 30.29 -13.27 0.80
C ASP A 65 30.41 -11.90 0.11
N CYS A 66 29.62 -10.94 0.56
CA CYS A 66 29.59 -9.58 0.01
C CYS A 66 30.70 -8.73 0.62
N ARG A 67 31.55 -8.16 -0.20
CA ARG A 67 32.66 -7.30 0.23
C ARG A 67 32.34 -5.82 0.15
N GLN A 68 31.47 -5.47 -0.76
CA GLN A 68 31.04 -4.10 -0.98
C GLN A 68 29.57 -4.04 -1.37
N MET A 69 28.87 -3.03 -0.86
CA MET A 69 27.46 -2.79 -1.17
C MET A 69 27.30 -1.31 -1.52
N LEU A 70 26.69 -1.04 -2.68
CA LEU A 70 26.25 0.29 -3.06
C LEU A 70 24.75 0.37 -2.82
N LEU A 71 24.31 1.31 -1.99
CA LEU A 71 22.91 1.62 -1.71
C LEU A 71 22.50 2.87 -2.48
N LEU A 72 21.38 2.80 -3.18
CA LEU A 72 20.79 3.93 -3.89
C LEU A 72 19.32 4.10 -3.47
N PRO A 73 18.86 5.30 -3.13
CA PRO A 73 17.47 5.54 -2.77
C PRO A 73 16.57 5.35 -3.99
N LEU A 74 15.39 4.77 -3.80
CA LEU A 74 14.37 4.65 -4.83
C LEU A 74 13.29 5.72 -4.66
N PHE A 75 12.69 5.79 -3.48
CA PHE A 75 11.67 6.80 -3.17
C PHE A 75 11.48 6.90 -1.66
N GLU A 76 10.91 8.02 -1.24
CA GLU A 76 10.41 8.24 0.11
C GLU A 76 8.94 8.63 0.01
N SER A 77 8.06 7.88 0.67
CA SER A 77 6.63 8.20 0.74
C SER A 77 6.14 8.14 2.18
N GLY A 78 6.09 9.29 2.82
CA GLY A 78 5.65 9.42 4.22
C GLY A 78 6.57 8.69 5.19
N SER A 79 6.09 7.57 5.75
CA SER A 79 6.87 6.71 6.66
C SER A 79 7.59 5.56 5.95
N GLN A 80 7.45 5.45 4.63
CA GLN A 80 8.04 4.37 3.84
C GLN A 80 9.19 4.91 3.01
N PHE A 81 10.34 4.29 3.19
CA PHE A 81 11.55 4.55 2.42
C PHE A 81 11.94 3.26 1.68
N ALA A 82 12.30 3.39 0.41
CA ALA A 82 12.79 2.27 -0.38
C ALA A 82 14.15 2.59 -0.98
N PHE A 83 14.97 1.58 -1.11
CA PHE A 83 16.29 1.66 -1.73
C PHE A 83 16.60 0.38 -2.48
N ILE A 84 17.57 0.46 -3.37
CA ILE A 84 18.16 -0.69 -4.06
C ILE A 84 19.59 -0.89 -3.59
N ALA A 85 19.98 -2.13 -3.36
CA ALA A 85 21.33 -2.50 -2.99
C ALA A 85 22.00 -3.28 -4.13
N PHE A 86 23.15 -2.81 -4.58
CA PHE A 86 24.01 -3.53 -5.51
C PHE A 86 25.18 -4.09 -4.74
N THR A 87 25.33 -5.41 -4.74
CA THR A 87 26.33 -6.11 -3.93
C THR A 87 27.41 -6.71 -4.80
N GLN A 88 28.64 -6.60 -4.34
CA GLN A 88 29.81 -7.21 -4.98
C GLN A 88 30.38 -8.31 -4.09
N CYS A 89 30.37 -9.53 -4.57
CA CYS A 89 30.68 -10.70 -3.75
C CYS A 89 32.03 -11.35 -4.07
N SER A 90 32.57 -11.23 -5.28
CA SER A 90 33.71 -12.08 -5.72
C SER A 90 35.06 -11.41 -5.87
N THR A 91 35.12 -10.08 -6.00
CA THR A 91 36.38 -9.34 -6.20
C THR A 91 36.34 -8.00 -5.49
N THR A 92 37.53 -7.46 -5.14
CA THR A 92 37.64 -6.06 -4.71
C THR A 92 37.46 -5.17 -5.94
N HIS A 93 36.27 -4.78 -6.22
CA HIS A 93 35.97 -3.79 -7.25
C HIS A 93 35.74 -2.43 -6.58
N THR A 94 36.30 -1.40 -7.13
CA THR A 94 35.98 -0.03 -6.72
C THR A 94 34.99 0.55 -7.72
N TRP A 95 33.80 0.92 -7.24
CA TRP A 95 32.78 1.54 -8.07
C TRP A 95 33.33 2.82 -8.74
N THR A 96 33.33 2.87 -10.05
CA THR A 96 33.71 4.07 -10.77
C THR A 96 32.56 5.08 -10.77
N PRO A 97 32.84 6.39 -10.92
CA PRO A 97 31.79 7.41 -11.01
C PRO A 97 30.78 7.15 -12.15
N GLU A 98 31.25 6.60 -13.27
CA GLU A 98 30.43 6.27 -14.44
C GLU A 98 29.48 5.09 -14.12
N GLU A 99 29.96 4.06 -13.43
CA GLU A 99 29.13 2.93 -13.00
C GLU A 99 28.07 3.40 -12.00
N ILE A 100 28.47 4.19 -10.99
CA ILE A 100 27.52 4.74 -10.01
C ILE A 100 26.44 5.54 -10.73
N LYS A 101 26.81 6.41 -11.67
CA LYS A 101 25.85 7.21 -12.43
C LYS A 101 24.90 6.34 -13.23
N CYS A 102 25.40 5.31 -13.93
CA CYS A 102 24.56 4.36 -14.66
C CYS A 102 23.56 3.65 -13.75
N LEU A 103 23.99 3.23 -12.54
CA LEU A 103 23.14 2.57 -11.56
C LEU A 103 22.11 3.55 -10.93
N GLN A 104 22.47 4.82 -10.75
CA GLN A 104 21.53 5.87 -10.32
C GLN A 104 20.44 6.11 -11.37
N ASP A 105 20.81 6.20 -12.65
CA ASP A 105 19.86 6.36 -13.75
C ASP A 105 18.91 5.15 -13.82
N LEU A 106 19.43 3.93 -13.68
CA LEU A 106 18.64 2.70 -13.59
C LEU A 106 17.72 2.71 -12.38
N SER A 107 18.22 3.11 -11.22
CA SER A 107 17.42 3.20 -9.97
C SER A 107 16.27 4.19 -10.11
N SER A 108 16.51 5.31 -10.79
CA SER A 108 15.47 6.31 -11.06
C SER A 108 14.35 5.75 -11.95
N VAL A 109 14.70 4.95 -12.95
CA VAL A 109 13.69 4.27 -13.80
C VAL A 109 12.91 3.24 -12.99
N ILE A 110 13.58 2.48 -12.14
CA ILE A 110 12.92 1.49 -11.26
C ILE A 110 11.98 2.21 -10.28
N ALA A 111 12.42 3.31 -9.66
CA ALA A 111 11.61 4.11 -8.76
C ALA A 111 10.31 4.59 -9.43
N LEU A 112 10.42 5.15 -10.64
CA LEU A 112 9.27 5.59 -11.42
C LEU A 112 8.28 4.44 -11.72
N GLN A 113 8.79 3.26 -12.06
CA GLN A 113 7.94 2.09 -12.32
C GLN A 113 7.24 1.59 -11.05
N LEU A 114 7.92 1.61 -9.91
CA LEU A 114 7.34 1.24 -8.62
C LEU A 114 6.24 2.23 -8.20
N ASP A 115 6.46 3.53 -8.37
CA ASP A 115 5.45 4.57 -8.11
C ASP A 115 4.21 4.38 -8.98
N ASN A 116 4.40 4.17 -10.28
CA ASN A 116 3.31 3.89 -11.21
C ASN A 116 2.53 2.64 -10.80
N TYR A 117 3.22 1.57 -10.43
CA TYR A 117 2.57 0.34 -9.96
C TYR A 117 1.74 0.57 -8.68
N GLN A 118 2.29 1.30 -7.71
CA GLN A 118 1.58 1.65 -6.48
C GLN A 118 0.35 2.51 -6.75
N LEU A 119 0.47 3.49 -7.66
CA LEU A 119 -0.63 4.35 -8.07
C LEU A 119 -1.76 3.53 -8.70
N ILE A 120 -1.44 2.66 -9.65
CA ILE A 120 -2.41 1.75 -10.30
C ILE A 120 -3.10 0.87 -9.26
N LYS A 121 -2.37 0.32 -8.30
CA LYS A 121 -2.91 -0.51 -7.23
C LYS A 121 -3.90 0.29 -6.36
N ARG A 122 -3.55 1.53 -5.96
CA ARG A 122 -4.44 2.42 -5.19
C ARG A 122 -5.71 2.75 -5.97
N LEU A 123 -5.57 3.16 -7.24
CA LEU A 123 -6.71 3.45 -8.12
C LEU A 123 -7.63 2.25 -8.28
N THR A 124 -7.08 1.05 -8.45
CA THR A 124 -7.86 -0.18 -8.57
C THR A 124 -8.69 -0.46 -7.31
N VAL A 125 -8.11 -0.25 -6.12
CA VAL A 125 -8.82 -0.40 -4.84
C VAL A 125 -9.94 0.64 -4.74
N HIS A 126 -9.67 1.91 -5.03
CA HIS A 126 -10.68 2.98 -4.99
C HIS A 126 -11.85 2.72 -5.96
N LEU A 127 -11.56 2.29 -7.19
CA LEU A 127 -12.60 1.95 -8.15
C LEU A 127 -13.49 0.80 -7.69
N LYS A 128 -12.91 -0.22 -7.04
CA LYS A 128 -13.69 -1.32 -6.45
C LYS A 128 -14.61 -0.84 -5.34
N GLN A 129 -14.10 0.04 -4.46
CA GLN A 129 -14.89 0.62 -3.36
C GLN A 129 -16.01 1.50 -3.89
N GLU A 130 -15.73 2.35 -4.87
CA GLU A 130 -16.74 3.21 -5.49
C GLU A 130 -17.86 2.39 -6.16
N ARG A 131 -17.51 1.34 -6.91
CA ARG A 131 -18.50 0.45 -7.51
C ARG A 131 -19.37 -0.24 -6.47
N ALA A 132 -18.80 -0.72 -5.39
CA ALA A 132 -19.55 -1.33 -4.30
C ALA A 132 -20.51 -0.33 -3.63
N ALA A 133 -20.07 0.89 -3.37
CA ALA A 133 -20.91 1.95 -2.80
C ALA A 133 -22.06 2.34 -3.75
N ARG A 134 -21.80 2.45 -5.05
CA ARG A 134 -22.86 2.72 -6.06
C ARG A 134 -23.91 1.62 -6.10
N LEU A 135 -23.48 0.35 -6.08
CA LEU A 135 -24.41 -0.79 -6.05
C LEU A 135 -25.27 -0.78 -4.80
N GLU A 136 -24.68 -0.50 -3.63
CA GLU A 136 -25.43 -0.39 -2.38
C GLU A 136 -26.47 0.73 -2.43
N LEU A 137 -26.11 1.90 -2.97
CA LEU A 137 -27.05 3.01 -3.17
C LEU A 137 -28.20 2.64 -4.12
N GLU A 138 -27.92 1.95 -5.20
CA GLU A 138 -28.93 1.50 -6.16
C GLU A 138 -29.91 0.53 -5.50
N ILE A 139 -29.42 -0.43 -4.71
CA ILE A 139 -30.27 -1.35 -3.94
C ILE A 139 -31.16 -0.58 -2.98
N LYS A 140 -30.61 0.41 -2.21
CA LYS A 140 -31.39 1.23 -1.29
C LYS A 140 -32.45 2.07 -2.01
N GLN A 141 -32.10 2.66 -3.16
CA GLN A 141 -33.06 3.42 -3.96
C GLN A 141 -34.21 2.55 -4.48
N ASN A 142 -33.91 1.36 -4.96
CA ASN A 142 -34.93 0.42 -5.45
C ASN A 142 -35.83 -0.05 -4.31
N HIS A 143 -35.30 -0.30 -3.11
CA HIS A 143 -36.05 -0.62 -1.92
C HIS A 143 -37.01 0.53 -1.51
N LEU A 144 -36.50 1.77 -1.51
CA LEU A 144 -37.30 2.95 -1.22
C LEU A 144 -38.44 3.14 -2.24
N ARG A 145 -38.16 2.96 -3.52
CA ARG A 145 -39.18 3.05 -4.57
C ARG A 145 -40.29 2.02 -4.38
N HIS A 146 -39.90 0.77 -4.10
CA HIS A 146 -40.86 -0.31 -3.85
C HIS A 146 -41.70 0.00 -2.59
N TRP A 147 -41.09 0.40 -1.52
CA TRP A 147 -41.79 0.81 -0.29
C TRP A 147 -42.77 1.98 -0.51
N LEU A 148 -42.37 2.99 -1.26
CA LEU A 148 -43.28 4.10 -1.61
C LEU A 148 -44.47 3.65 -2.48
N GLN A 149 -44.26 2.70 -3.38
CA GLN A 149 -45.35 2.13 -4.19
C GLN A 149 -46.36 1.35 -3.36
N GLU A 150 -45.91 0.64 -2.32
CA GLU A 150 -46.78 -0.10 -1.40
C GLU A 150 -47.55 0.82 -0.43
N ILE A 151 -46.90 1.87 0.07
CA ILE A 151 -47.55 2.79 1.04
C ILE A 151 -48.49 3.78 0.40
N LYS A 152 -48.21 4.24 -0.82
CA LYS A 152 -49.03 5.24 -1.49
C LYS A 152 -50.52 4.89 -1.55
N PRO A 153 -50.92 3.68 -1.99
CA PRO A 153 -52.35 3.31 -2.02
C PRO A 153 -52.99 3.27 -0.63
N VAL A 154 -52.24 2.81 0.38
CA VAL A 154 -52.74 2.80 1.78
C VAL A 154 -52.95 4.23 2.30
N TRP A 155 -52.02 5.13 2.00
CA TRP A 155 -52.11 6.52 2.36
C TRP A 155 -53.29 7.20 1.67
N ASP A 156 -53.51 6.96 0.37
CA ASP A 156 -54.61 7.51 -0.42
C ASP A 156 -55.96 7.00 0.11
N GLN A 157 -56.09 5.74 0.55
CA GLN A 157 -57.26 5.19 1.21
C GLN A 157 -57.53 5.84 2.57
N LEU A 158 -56.48 6.04 3.40
CA LEU A 158 -56.62 6.74 4.67
C LEU A 158 -57.04 8.18 4.52
N LYS A 159 -56.46 8.86 3.54
CA LYS A 159 -56.79 10.25 3.21
C LYS A 159 -58.25 10.38 2.81
N ASN A 160 -58.77 9.52 1.91
CA ASN A 160 -60.17 9.49 1.52
C ASN A 160 -61.13 9.24 2.67
N LYS A 161 -60.79 8.35 3.62
CA LYS A 161 -61.61 8.11 4.83
C LYS A 161 -61.64 9.30 5.76
N ILE A 162 -60.56 10.10 5.83
CA ILE A 162 -60.51 11.30 6.65
C ILE A 162 -61.28 12.46 5.99
N GLU A 163 -61.16 12.62 4.66
CA GLU A 163 -61.83 13.71 3.92
C GLU A 163 -63.33 13.45 3.73
N HIS A 164 -63.75 12.19 3.69
CA HIS A 164 -65.16 11.78 3.59
C HIS A 164 -65.49 10.77 4.71
N PRO A 165 -65.69 11.25 5.99
CA PRO A 165 -66.15 10.39 7.04
C PRO A 165 -67.54 9.90 6.71
N GLU A 166 -67.74 8.60 6.48
CA GLU A 166 -69.05 7.99 6.42
C GLU A 166 -69.68 8.22 7.80
N LEU A 167 -70.61 9.17 7.87
CA LEU A 167 -71.47 9.34 9.05
C LEU A 167 -72.25 8.04 9.23
N PRO A 168 -72.21 7.40 10.44
CA PRO A 168 -73.02 6.23 10.67
C PRO A 168 -74.48 6.65 10.46
N GLU A 169 -75.22 5.94 9.60
CA GLU A 169 -76.67 6.08 9.47
C GLU A 169 -77.27 5.91 10.87
N VAL A 170 -77.77 6.99 11.39
CA VAL A 170 -78.59 6.96 12.59
C VAL A 170 -79.89 6.31 12.18
N THR A 171 -79.93 4.98 12.35
CA THR A 171 -81.20 4.25 12.28
C THR A 171 -82.08 4.80 13.38
N SER A 172 -83.06 5.60 12.97
CA SER A 172 -84.12 6.12 13.81
C SER A 172 -84.88 4.93 14.43
N LEU A 173 -84.60 4.67 15.68
CA LEU A 173 -85.50 3.90 16.50
C LEU A 173 -86.69 4.76 16.89
N GLU A 174 -87.63 4.84 15.96
CA GLU A 174 -88.97 5.24 16.29
C GLU A 174 -89.89 4.00 16.28
N GLN A 175 -90.64 3.89 17.35
CA GLN A 175 -91.85 3.04 17.59
C GLN A 175 -91.58 1.70 18.30
N HIS A 176 -91.74 1.63 19.62
CA HIS A 176 -93.06 1.40 20.29
C HIS A 176 -92.96 1.67 21.75
#